data_90df89d2b50728b1bb03061a45c0401c
#
_entry.id   90df89d2b50728b1bb03061a45c0401c
#
_cell.length_a   1.000
_cell.length_b   1.000
_cell.length_c   1.000
_cell.angle_alpha   90.00
_cell.angle_beta   90.00
_cell.angle_gamma   90.00
#
_symmetry.space_group_name_H-M   'P 1'
#
loop_
_entity.id
_entity.type
_entity.pdbx_description
1 polymer ?
#
loop_
_entity_poly.entity_id
_entity_poly.type
_entity_poly.pdbx_seq_one_letter_code
_entity_poly.pdbx_strand_id
1 'polypeptide(L)'
;MALLPPDPVYTIRNVDNTPVYSLAFSFLPGGLERLLAGSKNGYVYAFNLQTNRVQQKIQVGQAPILHLMHTNSQLITQEKGGKYKVFNLTNTGYKEDAIINIDYPGFCRFDANTKLETLYVPDKDSKISIYSFSGDKIGCLEPDSSPKLGDPMCLKYIELSSDKHCLLAGYEAGWLLLWDLNTSQCISKLQTKECPMSVDFHVEQQRGIIGNASDVIQIFSIGRKDSCLAHKTDITIKNAGVNKVQSRMDGKVFVSGGWDGHIRIFSWFSLRPLVVLTEHRQAIQDVCYSSQKVSFWNANIMAAGGLDGAITLWDLYNNKH
;
A
#
# COMPACT_ATOMS: atom_id res chain seq x y z
N MET A 1 -24.65 -25.79 0.39
CA MET A 1 -24.18 -25.17 1.64
C MET A 1 -23.18 -24.10 1.27
N ALA A 2 -23.40 -22.84 1.65
CA ALA A 2 -22.34 -21.82 1.53
C ALA A 2 -21.20 -22.23 2.48
N LEU A 3 -20.00 -22.39 1.94
CA LEU A 3 -18.81 -22.63 2.76
C LEU A 3 -18.62 -21.41 3.66
N LEU A 4 -18.45 -21.63 4.95
CA LEU A 4 -18.07 -20.56 5.86
C LEU A 4 -16.73 -19.95 5.42
N PRO A 5 -16.53 -18.64 5.54
CA PRO A 5 -15.22 -18.04 5.27
C PRO A 5 -14.17 -18.70 6.16
N PRO A 6 -12.94 -18.88 5.67
CA PRO A 6 -11.86 -19.45 6.47
C PRO A 6 -11.51 -18.54 7.64
N ASP A 7 -11.02 -19.13 8.73
CA ASP A 7 -10.47 -18.39 9.86
C ASP A 7 -9.05 -17.86 9.54
N PRO A 8 -8.62 -16.76 10.17
CA PRO A 8 -7.24 -16.31 10.08
C PRO A 8 -6.28 -17.34 10.70
N VAL A 9 -5.11 -17.53 10.10
CA VAL A 9 -4.07 -18.41 10.67
C VAL A 9 -3.53 -17.88 11.99
N TYR A 10 -3.63 -16.57 12.19
CA TYR A 10 -3.33 -15.91 13.45
C TYR A 10 -3.99 -14.52 13.53
N THR A 11 -4.37 -14.12 14.74
CA THR A 11 -4.89 -12.77 15.02
C THR A 11 -4.10 -12.16 16.16
N ILE A 12 -3.45 -11.03 15.87
CA ILE A 12 -2.80 -10.18 16.88
C ILE A 12 -3.85 -9.17 17.35
N ARG A 13 -4.23 -9.25 18.60
CA ARG A 13 -5.19 -8.32 19.22
C ARG A 13 -4.48 -7.44 20.25
N ASN A 14 -5.00 -6.24 20.42
CA ASN A 14 -4.56 -5.31 21.47
C ASN A 14 -3.11 -4.83 21.33
N VAL A 15 -2.74 -4.37 20.13
CA VAL A 15 -1.51 -3.60 19.98
C VAL A 15 -1.68 -2.26 20.69
N ASP A 16 -1.42 -2.24 22.00
CA ASP A 16 -1.65 -1.09 22.90
C ASP A 16 -3.07 -0.49 22.78
N ASN A 17 -4.09 -1.28 22.42
CA ASN A 17 -5.47 -0.86 22.17
C ASN A 17 -5.59 0.31 21.18
N THR A 18 -4.70 0.41 20.23
CA THR A 18 -4.66 1.52 19.26
C THR A 18 -4.94 1.06 17.85
N PRO A 19 -5.61 1.88 17.01
CA PRO A 19 -5.76 1.63 15.59
C PRO A 19 -4.43 1.36 14.88
N VAL A 20 -4.45 0.40 13.96
CA VAL A 20 -3.35 0.07 13.04
C VAL A 20 -3.62 0.74 11.70
N TYR A 21 -2.70 1.60 11.26
CA TYR A 21 -2.86 2.38 10.02
C TYR A 21 -2.07 1.82 8.86
N SER A 22 -0.98 1.12 9.12
CA SER A 22 -0.08 0.63 8.07
C SER A 22 0.61 -0.66 8.45
N LEU A 23 0.89 -1.49 7.46
CA LEU A 23 1.53 -2.79 7.61
C LEU A 23 2.62 -2.98 6.56
N ALA A 24 3.73 -3.62 6.92
CA ALA A 24 4.71 -4.12 5.96
C ALA A 24 5.41 -5.37 6.48
N PHE A 25 5.60 -6.34 5.60
CA PHE A 25 6.48 -7.48 5.89
C PHE A 25 7.95 -7.05 5.77
N SER A 26 8.78 -7.61 6.62
CA SER A 26 10.23 -7.37 6.65
C SER A 26 10.95 -8.71 6.73
N PHE A 27 11.77 -8.98 5.71
CA PHE A 27 12.63 -10.15 5.64
C PHE A 27 14.07 -9.69 5.71
N LEU A 28 14.75 -10.01 6.80
CA LEU A 28 16.11 -9.55 7.04
C LEU A 28 17.13 -10.65 6.73
N PRO A 29 18.37 -10.25 6.37
CA PRO A 29 19.49 -11.19 6.33
C PRO A 29 19.61 -11.98 7.64
N GLY A 30 19.92 -13.26 7.54
CA GLY A 30 19.95 -14.16 8.72
C GLY A 30 18.61 -14.82 9.06
N GLY A 31 17.59 -14.65 8.21
CA GLY A 31 16.31 -15.40 8.33
C GLY A 31 15.32 -14.82 9.33
N LEU A 32 15.51 -13.59 9.77
CA LEU A 32 14.54 -12.93 10.65
C LEU A 32 13.37 -12.39 9.83
N GLU A 33 12.19 -12.96 10.08
CA GLU A 33 10.94 -12.62 9.43
C GLU A 33 10.03 -11.84 10.38
N ARG A 34 9.60 -10.65 9.96
CA ARG A 34 8.78 -9.75 10.80
C ARG A 34 7.62 -9.17 10.04
N LEU A 35 6.56 -8.85 10.78
CA LEU A 35 5.52 -7.92 10.35
C LEU A 35 5.68 -6.61 11.13
N LEU A 36 5.76 -5.50 10.41
CA LEU A 36 5.81 -4.16 10.96
C LEU A 36 4.41 -3.56 10.92
N ALA A 37 3.99 -2.92 12.01
CA ALA A 37 2.68 -2.28 12.12
C ALA A 37 2.80 -0.86 12.65
N GLY A 38 2.33 0.11 11.87
CA GLY A 38 2.27 1.52 12.26
C GLY A 38 0.97 1.84 12.98
N SER A 39 1.06 2.45 14.16
CA SER A 39 -0.07 2.73 15.04
C SER A 39 -0.52 4.19 15.00
N LYS A 40 -1.73 4.45 15.54
CA LYS A 40 -2.27 5.79 15.76
C LYS A 40 -1.38 6.66 16.65
N ASN A 41 -0.67 6.07 17.59
CA ASN A 41 0.10 6.77 18.63
C ASN A 41 1.56 7.02 18.25
N GLY A 42 1.92 6.91 16.95
CA GLY A 42 3.27 7.22 16.47
C GLY A 42 4.32 6.13 16.75
N TYR A 43 3.88 4.91 17.02
CA TYR A 43 4.78 3.76 17.18
C TYR A 43 4.73 2.83 15.97
N VAL A 44 5.86 2.21 15.69
CA VAL A 44 5.96 1.03 14.83
C VAL A 44 6.29 -0.19 15.70
N TYR A 45 5.45 -1.21 15.61
CA TYR A 45 5.64 -2.50 16.29
C TYR A 45 6.22 -3.50 15.30
N ALA A 46 7.31 -4.15 15.65
CA ALA A 46 7.88 -5.25 14.90
C ALA A 46 7.50 -6.58 15.56
N PHE A 47 6.67 -7.37 14.89
CA PHE A 47 6.27 -8.70 15.34
C PHE A 47 7.17 -9.74 14.68
N ASN A 48 7.74 -10.62 15.48
CA ASN A 48 8.44 -11.79 14.98
C ASN A 48 7.40 -12.83 14.51
N LEU A 49 7.48 -13.25 13.24
CA LEU A 49 6.49 -14.15 12.62
C LEU A 49 6.66 -15.63 13.00
N GLN A 50 7.75 -16.01 13.66
CA GLN A 50 7.91 -17.35 14.21
C GLN A 50 7.22 -17.50 15.56
N THR A 51 7.25 -16.43 16.38
CA THR A 51 6.68 -16.44 17.74
C THR A 51 5.35 -15.69 17.83
N ASN A 52 5.02 -14.91 16.82
CA ASN A 52 3.86 -13.99 16.76
C ASN A 52 3.81 -13.00 17.93
N ARG A 53 4.98 -12.60 18.45
CA ARG A 53 5.11 -11.66 19.58
C ARG A 53 5.82 -10.39 19.14
N VAL A 54 5.51 -9.29 19.81
CA VAL A 54 6.26 -8.03 19.66
C VAL A 54 7.71 -8.27 20.04
N GLN A 55 8.61 -8.07 19.10
CA GLN A 55 10.06 -8.14 19.31
C GLN A 55 10.64 -6.76 19.60
N GLN A 56 10.08 -5.72 18.95
CA GLN A 56 10.56 -4.35 19.10
C GLN A 56 9.39 -3.36 18.99
N LYS A 57 9.45 -2.31 19.77
CA LYS A 57 8.57 -1.14 19.70
C LYS A 57 9.43 0.08 19.41
N ILE A 58 9.18 0.75 18.30
CA ILE A 58 9.97 1.88 17.80
C ILE A 58 9.10 3.12 17.94
N GLN A 59 9.52 4.11 18.69
CA GLN A 59 8.86 5.41 18.72
C GLN A 59 9.34 6.24 17.55
N VAL A 60 8.46 6.49 16.59
CA VAL A 60 8.73 7.30 15.40
C VAL A 60 8.38 8.77 15.68
N GLY A 61 7.23 9.00 16.27
CA GLY A 61 6.73 10.35 16.57
C GLY A 61 5.56 10.32 17.56
N GLN A 62 4.66 11.30 17.42
CA GLN A 62 3.44 11.40 18.24
C GLN A 62 2.16 11.35 17.36
N ALA A 63 2.30 11.51 16.07
CA ALA A 63 1.19 11.46 15.10
C ALA A 63 0.99 10.04 14.57
N PRO A 64 -0.20 9.70 14.04
CA PRO A 64 -0.46 8.41 13.40
C PRO A 64 0.53 8.10 12.28
N ILE A 65 1.02 6.86 12.23
CA ILE A 65 1.88 6.37 11.16
C ILE A 65 1.01 5.92 9.98
N LEU A 66 0.77 6.85 9.05
CA LEU A 66 -0.12 6.61 7.91
C LEU A 66 0.40 5.54 6.96
N HIS A 67 1.71 5.50 6.79
CA HIS A 67 2.36 4.50 5.93
C HIS A 67 3.74 4.15 6.46
N LEU A 68 4.16 2.92 6.15
CA LEU A 68 5.52 2.45 6.39
C LEU A 68 5.94 1.50 5.27
N MET A 69 7.21 1.54 4.95
CA MET A 69 7.86 0.64 4.00
C MET A 69 9.17 0.13 4.62
N HIS A 70 9.50 -1.11 4.37
CA HIS A 70 10.75 -1.69 4.82
C HIS A 70 11.54 -2.22 3.62
N THR A 71 12.80 -1.82 3.53
CA THR A 71 13.79 -2.38 2.61
C THR A 71 14.68 -3.38 3.37
N ASN A 72 15.71 -3.92 2.71
CA ASN A 72 16.64 -4.83 3.37
C ASN A 72 17.40 -4.19 4.57
N SER A 73 17.54 -2.87 4.58
CA SER A 73 18.36 -2.15 5.56
C SER A 73 17.69 -0.93 6.18
N GLN A 74 16.54 -0.51 5.66
CA GLN A 74 15.91 0.74 6.07
C GLN A 74 14.42 0.57 6.35
N LEU A 75 13.94 1.33 7.34
CA LEU A 75 12.54 1.57 7.62
C LEU A 75 12.19 3.00 7.24
N ILE A 76 11.21 3.17 6.38
CA ILE A 76 10.70 4.47 5.96
C ILE A 76 9.30 4.62 6.51
N THR A 77 9.00 5.75 7.14
CA THR A 77 7.72 6.01 7.79
C THR A 77 7.15 7.35 7.36
N GLN A 78 5.83 7.42 7.27
CA GLN A 78 5.08 8.65 7.07
C GLN A 78 4.16 8.89 8.26
N GLU A 79 4.38 9.98 8.96
CA GLU A 79 3.47 10.48 9.98
C GLU A 79 2.37 11.34 9.35
N LYS A 80 1.17 11.33 9.93
CA LYS A 80 0.11 12.28 9.57
C LYS A 80 0.63 13.71 9.76
N GLY A 81 0.40 14.58 8.76
CA GLY A 81 0.90 15.95 8.75
C GLY A 81 2.16 16.16 7.91
N GLY A 82 2.55 15.14 7.10
CA GLY A 82 3.60 15.32 6.09
C GLY A 82 5.02 15.19 6.62
N LYS A 83 5.23 14.45 7.69
CA LYS A 83 6.58 14.14 8.19
C LYS A 83 6.97 12.73 7.77
N TYR A 84 8.09 12.62 7.07
CA TYR A 84 8.68 11.34 6.63
C TYR A 84 10.02 11.15 7.32
N LYS A 85 10.29 9.93 7.74
CA LYS A 85 11.54 9.57 8.39
C LYS A 85 12.12 8.31 7.77
N VAL A 86 13.42 8.34 7.57
CA VAL A 86 14.21 7.18 7.13
C VAL A 86 15.07 6.74 8.32
N PHE A 87 15.01 5.47 8.62
CA PHE A 87 15.79 4.84 9.68
C PHE A 87 16.68 3.76 9.08
N ASN A 88 17.96 3.78 9.39
CA ASN A 88 18.88 2.69 9.08
C ASN A 88 18.77 1.59 10.14
N LEU A 89 18.74 0.34 9.69
CA LEU A 89 18.84 -0.81 10.57
C LEU A 89 20.29 -0.99 11.00
N THR A 90 20.51 -1.03 12.30
CA THR A 90 21.80 -1.26 12.93
C THR A 90 21.78 -2.52 13.80
N ASN A 91 22.93 -2.93 14.34
CA ASN A 91 22.99 -4.07 15.26
C ASN A 91 22.18 -3.84 16.55
N THR A 92 21.94 -2.58 16.93
CA THR A 92 21.18 -2.21 18.13
C THR A 92 19.71 -1.84 17.87
N GLY A 93 19.28 -1.87 16.60
CA GLY A 93 17.94 -1.51 16.17
C GLY A 93 17.91 -0.42 15.09
N TYR A 94 16.83 0.34 15.01
CA TYR A 94 16.66 1.39 14.01
C TYR A 94 17.21 2.72 14.53
N LYS A 95 18.07 3.35 13.72
CA LYS A 95 18.63 4.69 13.97
C LYS A 95 18.10 5.65 12.91
N GLU A 96 17.52 6.78 13.32
CA GLU A 96 17.06 7.85 12.44
C GLU A 96 18.23 8.40 11.62
N ASP A 97 18.07 8.48 10.32
CA ASP A 97 19.07 8.90 9.34
C ASP A 97 18.67 10.19 8.63
N ALA A 98 17.41 10.27 8.15
CA ALA A 98 16.89 11.44 7.46
C ALA A 98 15.47 11.79 7.90
N ILE A 99 15.14 13.09 7.84
CA ILE A 99 13.81 13.63 8.07
C ILE A 99 13.43 14.56 6.92
N ILE A 100 12.25 14.29 6.33
CA ILE A 100 11.65 15.15 5.32
C ILE A 100 10.37 15.73 5.91
N ASN A 101 10.22 17.03 5.88
CA ASN A 101 9.02 17.73 6.32
C ASN A 101 8.36 18.42 5.12
N ILE A 102 7.11 18.05 4.85
CA ILE A 102 6.29 18.65 3.81
C ILE A 102 5.01 19.12 4.48
N ASP A 103 4.64 20.36 4.26
CA ASP A 103 3.38 20.91 4.77
C ASP A 103 2.20 20.37 3.94
N TYR A 104 1.92 19.08 4.12
CA TYR A 104 0.83 18.36 3.45
C TYR A 104 -0.06 17.66 4.48
N PRO A 105 -1.26 18.17 4.73
CA PRO A 105 -2.17 17.58 5.74
C PRO A 105 -2.95 16.35 5.26
N GLY A 106 -2.83 15.98 3.98
CA GLY A 106 -3.59 14.92 3.35
C GLY A 106 -3.28 13.51 3.87
N PHE A 107 -3.98 12.53 3.32
CA PHE A 107 -3.89 11.13 3.71
C PHE A 107 -3.18 10.26 2.68
N CYS A 108 -2.80 10.82 1.54
CA CYS A 108 -2.11 10.09 0.49
C CYS A 108 -0.80 9.51 1.04
N ARG A 109 -0.60 8.23 0.79
CA ARG A 109 0.61 7.51 1.18
C ARG A 109 1.70 7.73 0.15
N PHE A 110 2.96 7.84 0.59
CA PHE A 110 4.10 7.83 -0.32
C PHE A 110 4.24 6.45 -0.99
N ASP A 111 4.95 6.41 -2.11
CA ASP A 111 5.52 5.18 -2.65
C ASP A 111 7.00 5.40 -3.00
N ALA A 112 7.75 4.35 -3.31
CA ALA A 112 9.18 4.45 -3.48
C ALA A 112 9.72 3.50 -4.55
N ASN A 113 10.78 3.94 -5.20
CA ASN A 113 11.70 3.06 -5.92
C ASN A 113 12.86 2.67 -4.99
N THR A 114 12.80 1.46 -4.46
CA THR A 114 13.82 0.96 -3.51
C THR A 114 15.17 0.65 -4.16
N LYS A 115 15.22 0.45 -5.49
CA LYS A 115 16.48 0.23 -6.22
C LYS A 115 17.26 1.54 -6.41
N LEU A 116 16.54 2.65 -6.64
CA LEU A 116 17.12 3.97 -6.84
C LEU A 116 17.07 4.83 -5.56
N GLU A 117 16.64 4.25 -4.44
CA GLU A 117 16.49 4.93 -3.15
C GLU A 117 15.74 6.28 -3.25
N THR A 118 14.60 6.24 -3.97
CA THR A 118 13.81 7.44 -4.29
C THR A 118 12.41 7.33 -3.71
N LEU A 119 11.95 8.41 -3.04
CA LEU A 119 10.61 8.57 -2.48
C LEU A 119 9.77 9.48 -3.36
N TYR A 120 8.53 9.07 -3.62
CA TYR A 120 7.49 9.88 -4.26
C TYR A 120 6.47 10.25 -3.18
N VAL A 121 6.41 11.53 -2.84
CA VAL A 121 5.61 12.01 -1.72
C VAL A 121 4.57 13.04 -2.20
N PRO A 122 3.31 12.93 -1.75
CA PRO A 122 2.29 13.91 -2.09
C PRO A 122 2.68 15.29 -1.56
N ASP A 123 2.40 16.31 -2.34
CA ASP A 123 2.68 17.70 -2.00
C ASP A 123 1.45 18.57 -2.33
N LYS A 124 1.47 19.84 -1.93
CA LYS A 124 0.42 20.83 -2.23
C LYS A 124 0.24 21.06 -3.72
N ASP A 125 -0.88 21.65 -4.09
CA ASP A 125 -1.20 22.06 -5.47
C ASP A 125 -1.14 20.90 -6.48
N SER A 126 -1.65 19.74 -6.09
CA SER A 126 -1.65 18.51 -6.90
C SER A 126 -0.26 17.98 -7.25
N LYS A 127 0.80 18.48 -6.65
CA LYS A 127 2.19 18.12 -6.93
C LYS A 127 2.60 16.83 -6.23
N ILE A 128 3.64 16.19 -6.77
CA ILE A 128 4.32 15.06 -6.15
C ILE A 128 5.80 15.40 -6.10
N SER A 129 6.32 15.58 -4.90
CA SER A 129 7.74 15.87 -4.69
C SER A 129 8.54 14.57 -4.65
N ILE A 130 9.75 14.63 -5.19
CA ILE A 130 10.66 13.49 -5.30
C ILE A 130 11.87 13.75 -4.40
N TYR A 131 12.14 12.82 -3.51
CA TYR A 131 13.26 12.88 -2.57
C TYR A 131 14.14 11.64 -2.67
N SER A 132 15.43 11.79 -2.37
CA SER A 132 16.29 10.65 -2.07
C SER A 132 15.99 10.10 -0.67
N PHE A 133 16.43 8.89 -0.37
CA PHE A 133 16.34 8.34 0.99
C PHE A 133 17.22 9.10 2.00
N SER A 134 18.25 9.83 1.51
CA SER A 134 19.03 10.77 2.34
C SER A 134 18.28 12.05 2.71
N GLY A 135 17.09 12.29 2.16
CA GLY A 135 16.24 13.44 2.47
C GLY A 135 16.42 14.64 1.52
N ASP A 136 17.23 14.51 0.47
CA ASP A 136 17.43 15.58 -0.51
C ASP A 136 16.28 15.61 -1.52
N LYS A 137 15.71 16.81 -1.77
CA LYS A 137 14.72 16.99 -2.83
C LYS A 137 15.41 16.95 -4.19
N ILE A 138 15.05 15.96 -5.02
CA ILE A 138 15.68 15.72 -6.33
C ILE A 138 14.77 16.06 -7.51
N GLY A 139 13.47 16.29 -7.27
CA GLY A 139 12.54 16.66 -8.33
C GLY A 139 11.13 16.94 -7.86
N CYS A 140 10.26 17.22 -8.82
CA CYS A 140 8.84 17.42 -8.60
C CYS A 140 8.06 17.07 -9.88
N LEU A 141 6.91 16.40 -9.73
CA LEU A 141 5.94 16.20 -10.79
C LEU A 141 4.84 17.24 -10.62
N GLU A 142 4.68 18.09 -11.62
CA GLU A 142 3.69 19.16 -11.63
C GLU A 142 2.69 18.90 -12.75
N PRO A 143 1.41 18.64 -12.42
CA PRO A 143 0.41 18.44 -13.45
C PRO A 143 0.03 19.75 -14.14
N ASP A 144 -0.47 19.64 -15.37
CA ASP A 144 -1.06 20.78 -16.06
C ASP A 144 -2.18 21.40 -15.22
N SER A 145 -2.43 22.69 -15.40
CA SER A 145 -3.46 23.44 -14.67
C SER A 145 -4.89 23.02 -15.00
N SER A 146 -5.10 22.24 -16.05
CA SER A 146 -6.41 21.75 -16.49
C SER A 146 -6.37 20.25 -16.84
N PRO A 147 -7.34 19.45 -16.37
CA PRO A 147 -8.39 19.77 -15.40
C PRO A 147 -7.83 20.01 -13.98
N LYS A 148 -8.59 20.69 -13.12
CA LYS A 148 -8.24 20.78 -11.69
C LYS A 148 -8.31 19.37 -11.08
N LEU A 149 -7.21 18.92 -10.49
CA LEU A 149 -7.07 17.54 -10.00
C LEU A 149 -7.41 17.39 -8.52
N GLY A 150 -7.28 18.46 -7.72
CA GLY A 150 -7.33 18.35 -6.26
C GLY A 150 -6.05 17.70 -5.69
N ASP A 151 -6.11 17.27 -4.45
CA ASP A 151 -4.97 16.64 -3.79
C ASP A 151 -4.66 15.24 -4.33
N PRO A 152 -3.38 14.83 -4.32
CA PRO A 152 -3.03 13.42 -4.53
C PRO A 152 -3.67 12.55 -3.44
N MET A 153 -4.28 11.44 -3.83
CA MET A 153 -4.98 10.51 -2.92
C MET A 153 -4.31 9.16 -2.82
N CYS A 154 -3.68 8.69 -3.87
CA CYS A 154 -2.93 7.45 -3.89
C CYS A 154 -1.80 7.49 -4.91
N LEU A 155 -0.68 6.86 -4.57
CA LEU A 155 0.50 6.74 -5.43
C LEU A 155 0.88 5.27 -5.59
N LYS A 156 1.41 4.91 -6.76
CA LYS A 156 2.01 3.60 -7.01
C LYS A 156 3.14 3.70 -8.02
N TYR A 157 4.34 3.42 -7.56
CA TYR A 157 5.50 3.24 -8.43
C TYR A 157 5.39 1.91 -9.18
N ILE A 158 5.69 1.93 -10.49
CA ILE A 158 5.69 0.76 -11.35
C ILE A 158 6.90 0.77 -12.30
N GLU A 159 7.51 -0.37 -12.48
CA GLU A 159 8.57 -0.60 -13.45
C GLU A 159 7.96 -1.36 -14.64
N LEU A 160 7.62 -0.65 -15.71
CA LEU A 160 7.00 -1.26 -16.91
C LEU A 160 8.02 -2.02 -17.75
N SER A 161 9.29 -1.60 -17.74
CA SER A 161 10.46 -2.28 -18.28
C SER A 161 11.71 -1.76 -17.56
N SER A 162 12.88 -2.38 -17.79
CA SER A 162 14.16 -1.96 -17.20
C SER A 162 14.47 -0.46 -17.35
N ASP A 163 14.01 0.15 -18.42
CA ASP A 163 14.30 1.55 -18.76
C ASP A 163 13.07 2.46 -18.60
N LYS A 164 11.93 1.90 -18.20
CA LYS A 164 10.67 2.65 -18.10
C LYS A 164 10.09 2.60 -16.70
N HIS A 165 10.43 3.62 -15.93
CA HIS A 165 9.97 3.85 -14.58
C HIS A 165 8.79 4.82 -14.59
N CYS A 166 7.68 4.42 -14.01
CA CYS A 166 6.45 5.21 -14.00
C CYS A 166 5.87 5.35 -12.59
N LEU A 167 5.07 6.39 -12.40
CA LEU A 167 4.26 6.58 -11.22
C LEU A 167 2.79 6.73 -11.61
N LEU A 168 1.94 5.89 -11.03
CA LEU A 168 0.49 6.08 -11.03
C LEU A 168 0.13 7.01 -9.89
N ALA A 169 -0.63 8.05 -10.17
CA ALA A 169 -1.10 9.01 -9.18
C ALA A 169 -2.61 9.22 -9.33
N GLY A 170 -3.36 8.86 -8.30
CA GLY A 170 -4.79 9.13 -8.21
C GLY A 170 -5.04 10.44 -7.50
N TYR A 171 -6.03 11.22 -7.98
CA TYR A 171 -6.34 12.57 -7.51
C TYR A 171 -7.79 12.70 -7.05
N GLU A 172 -8.03 13.60 -6.10
CA GLU A 172 -9.32 13.83 -5.45
C GLU A 172 -10.46 14.08 -6.45
N ALA A 173 -10.21 14.82 -7.53
CA ALA A 173 -11.22 15.12 -8.55
C ALA A 173 -11.58 13.92 -9.46
N GLY A 174 -11.15 12.70 -9.12
CA GLY A 174 -11.50 11.50 -9.89
C GLY A 174 -10.64 11.32 -11.14
N TRP A 175 -9.34 11.49 -11.01
CA TRP A 175 -8.39 11.25 -12.09
C TRP A 175 -7.28 10.30 -11.64
N LEU A 176 -6.86 9.42 -12.54
CA LEU A 176 -5.63 8.64 -12.45
C LEU A 176 -4.68 9.11 -13.54
N LEU A 177 -3.49 9.58 -13.16
CA LEU A 177 -2.43 9.98 -14.08
C LEU A 177 -1.30 8.96 -14.07
N LEU A 178 -0.71 8.74 -15.24
CA LEU A 178 0.52 7.96 -15.41
C LEU A 178 1.65 8.92 -15.76
N TRP A 179 2.64 8.97 -14.90
CA TRP A 179 3.84 9.78 -15.07
C TRP A 179 5.00 8.94 -15.56
N ASP A 180 5.73 9.41 -16.54
CA ASP A 180 7.05 8.91 -16.89
C ASP A 180 8.08 9.61 -15.99
N LEU A 181 8.77 8.85 -15.16
CA LEU A 181 9.71 9.39 -14.17
C LEU A 181 11.05 9.79 -14.78
N ASN A 182 11.39 9.30 -15.97
CA ASN A 182 12.63 9.69 -16.66
C ASN A 182 12.53 11.09 -17.26
N THR A 183 11.32 11.45 -17.72
CA THR A 183 11.05 12.75 -18.37
C THR A 183 10.28 13.72 -17.47
N SER A 184 9.77 13.24 -16.33
CA SER A 184 8.84 13.97 -15.44
C SER A 184 7.58 14.46 -16.16
N GLN A 185 7.13 13.75 -17.21
CA GLN A 185 5.96 14.12 -18.01
C GLN A 185 4.76 13.21 -17.67
N CYS A 186 3.56 13.81 -17.64
CA CYS A 186 2.33 13.04 -17.61
C CYS A 186 2.05 12.47 -18.99
N ILE A 187 2.14 11.13 -19.13
CA ILE A 187 2.01 10.45 -20.44
C ILE A 187 0.62 9.92 -20.72
N SER A 188 -0.23 9.77 -19.68
CA SER A 188 -1.63 9.34 -19.87
C SER A 188 -2.49 9.74 -18.70
N LYS A 189 -3.77 10.01 -18.96
CA LYS A 189 -4.79 10.38 -17.96
C LYS A 189 -6.02 9.48 -18.16
N LEU A 190 -6.59 9.03 -17.04
CA LEU A 190 -7.84 8.24 -17.03
C LEU A 190 -8.80 8.86 -16.02
N GLN A 191 -10.01 9.20 -16.45
CA GLN A 191 -11.05 9.63 -15.52
C GLN A 191 -11.61 8.42 -14.77
N THR A 192 -11.62 8.51 -13.46
CA THR A 192 -12.22 7.50 -12.57
C THR A 192 -13.67 7.86 -12.26
N LYS A 193 -14.46 6.90 -11.79
CA LYS A 193 -15.87 7.14 -11.43
C LYS A 193 -16.02 8.03 -10.21
N GLU A 194 -15.11 7.86 -9.26
CA GLU A 194 -15.09 8.59 -7.99
C GLU A 194 -13.64 8.81 -7.55
N CYS A 195 -13.44 9.50 -6.43
CA CYS A 195 -12.15 9.72 -5.83
C CYS A 195 -11.39 8.40 -5.61
N PRO A 196 -10.22 8.19 -6.26
CA PRO A 196 -9.41 6.99 -6.08
C PRO A 196 -8.69 7.03 -4.74
N MET A 197 -9.02 6.09 -3.85
CA MET A 197 -8.42 5.98 -2.52
C MET A 197 -7.17 5.11 -2.49
N SER A 198 -7.07 4.16 -3.40
CA SER A 198 -5.92 3.25 -3.51
C SER A 198 -5.79 2.74 -4.94
N VAL A 199 -4.56 2.54 -5.37
CA VAL A 199 -4.23 1.99 -6.69
C VAL A 199 -3.16 0.93 -6.55
N ASP A 200 -3.26 -0.14 -7.34
CA ASP A 200 -2.18 -1.11 -7.53
C ASP A 200 -2.16 -1.61 -8.99
N PHE A 201 -1.02 -2.12 -9.42
CA PHE A 201 -0.81 -2.56 -10.80
C PHE A 201 0.04 -3.82 -10.85
N HIS A 202 -0.43 -4.83 -11.58
CA HIS A 202 0.31 -6.06 -11.83
C HIS A 202 0.96 -6.02 -13.22
N VAL A 203 2.27 -5.85 -13.23
CA VAL A 203 3.04 -5.58 -14.46
C VAL A 203 2.92 -6.72 -15.50
N GLU A 204 3.04 -7.99 -15.08
CA GLU A 204 2.98 -9.13 -16.02
C GLU A 204 1.60 -9.25 -16.70
N GLN A 205 0.53 -8.97 -15.95
CA GLN A 205 -0.83 -9.00 -16.49
C GLN A 205 -1.22 -7.72 -17.23
N GLN A 206 -0.44 -6.66 -17.09
CA GLN A 206 -0.75 -5.32 -17.63
C GLN A 206 -2.13 -4.81 -17.16
N ARG A 207 -2.51 -5.14 -15.95
CA ARG A 207 -3.79 -4.77 -15.34
C ARG A 207 -3.57 -4.11 -13.99
N GLY A 208 -4.38 -3.10 -13.73
CA GLY A 208 -4.41 -2.42 -12.43
C GLY A 208 -5.81 -2.37 -11.85
N ILE A 209 -5.85 -2.06 -10.58
CA ILE A 209 -7.05 -1.93 -9.76
C ILE A 209 -7.06 -0.57 -9.07
N ILE A 210 -8.24 0.04 -9.02
CA ILE A 210 -8.48 1.27 -8.28
C ILE A 210 -9.58 0.99 -7.27
N GLY A 211 -9.28 1.19 -5.99
CA GLY A 211 -10.27 1.26 -4.92
C GLY A 211 -10.75 2.70 -4.77
N ASN A 212 -12.05 2.89 -4.80
CA ASN A 212 -12.69 4.20 -4.76
C ASN A 212 -13.42 4.45 -3.43
N ALA A 213 -13.83 5.69 -3.22
CA ALA A 213 -14.74 6.07 -2.13
C ALA A 213 -16.17 5.51 -2.31
N SER A 214 -16.51 5.00 -3.50
CA SER A 214 -17.80 4.38 -3.80
C SER A 214 -17.79 2.85 -3.60
N ASP A 215 -18.87 2.21 -4.00
CA ASP A 215 -19.05 0.75 -4.03
C ASP A 215 -18.43 0.08 -5.28
N VAL A 216 -17.60 0.81 -6.03
CA VAL A 216 -16.99 0.33 -7.28
C VAL A 216 -15.48 0.16 -7.13
N ILE A 217 -14.98 -1.01 -7.51
CA ILE A 217 -13.57 -1.26 -7.79
C ILE A 217 -13.40 -1.22 -9.29
N GLN A 218 -12.53 -0.33 -9.78
CA GLN A 218 -12.30 -0.20 -11.23
C GLN A 218 -11.06 -0.99 -11.65
N ILE A 219 -11.18 -1.70 -12.77
CA ILE A 219 -10.09 -2.41 -13.41
C ILE A 219 -9.63 -1.59 -14.63
N PHE A 220 -8.35 -1.35 -14.72
CA PHE A 220 -7.72 -0.64 -15.85
C PHE A 220 -6.55 -1.42 -16.43
N SER A 221 -6.03 -0.96 -17.56
CA SER A 221 -4.80 -1.49 -18.15
C SER A 221 -3.90 -0.35 -18.60
N ILE A 222 -2.62 -0.67 -18.78
CA ILE A 222 -1.64 0.19 -19.45
C ILE A 222 -1.26 -0.49 -20.75
N GLY A 223 -1.38 0.24 -21.86
CA GLY A 223 -1.01 -0.27 -23.20
C GLY A 223 0.50 -0.52 -23.27
N ARG A 224 0.90 -1.68 -23.78
CA ARG A 224 2.33 -2.05 -23.87
C ARG A 224 3.14 -1.16 -24.83
N LYS A 225 2.52 -0.67 -25.89
CA LYS A 225 3.20 0.12 -26.93
C LYS A 225 3.11 1.61 -26.67
N ASP A 226 1.94 2.09 -26.32
CA ASP A 226 1.60 3.51 -26.21
C ASP A 226 1.58 4.02 -24.76
N SER A 227 1.66 3.11 -23.79
CA SER A 227 1.54 3.39 -22.36
C SER A 227 0.26 4.15 -21.98
N CYS A 228 -0.82 3.99 -22.76
CA CYS A 228 -2.09 4.61 -22.49
C CYS A 228 -2.86 3.86 -21.40
N LEU A 229 -3.39 4.63 -20.44
CA LEU A 229 -4.35 4.14 -19.47
C LEU A 229 -5.70 3.88 -20.14
N ALA A 230 -6.29 2.73 -19.91
CA ALA A 230 -7.60 2.38 -20.46
C ALA A 230 -8.45 1.67 -19.40
N HIS A 231 -9.67 2.18 -19.16
CA HIS A 231 -10.66 1.48 -18.35
C HIS A 231 -11.02 0.14 -19.00
N LYS A 232 -11.20 -0.89 -18.19
CA LYS A 232 -11.57 -2.24 -18.65
C LYS A 232 -12.96 -2.66 -18.20
N THR A 233 -13.20 -2.64 -16.90
CA THR A 233 -14.46 -3.05 -16.30
C THR A 233 -14.55 -2.60 -14.84
N ASP A 234 -15.72 -2.74 -14.28
CA ASP A 234 -16.00 -2.41 -12.88
C ASP A 234 -16.47 -3.66 -12.13
N ILE A 235 -16.13 -3.69 -10.85
CA ILE A 235 -16.65 -4.67 -9.91
C ILE A 235 -17.44 -3.92 -8.85
N THR A 236 -18.74 -4.18 -8.74
CA THR A 236 -19.57 -3.61 -7.69
C THR A 236 -19.47 -4.46 -6.43
N ILE A 237 -19.23 -3.83 -5.30
CA ILE A 237 -19.24 -4.44 -3.97
C ILE A 237 -20.46 -3.97 -3.17
N LYS A 238 -20.79 -4.70 -2.10
CA LYS A 238 -22.03 -4.43 -1.36
C LYS A 238 -22.05 -3.07 -0.65
N ASN A 239 -20.88 -2.66 -0.08
CA ASN A 239 -20.78 -1.45 0.74
C ASN A 239 -19.69 -0.55 0.15
N ALA A 240 -19.92 0.76 0.19
CA ALA A 240 -19.02 1.76 -0.35
C ALA A 240 -17.75 1.91 0.51
N GLY A 241 -16.70 2.36 -0.16
CA GLY A 241 -15.42 2.74 0.43
C GLY A 241 -14.36 1.62 0.49
N VAL A 242 -13.30 1.81 -0.28
CA VAL A 242 -12.16 0.91 -0.35
C VAL A 242 -10.88 1.68 -0.01
N ASN A 243 -10.33 1.46 1.18
CA ASN A 243 -9.10 2.13 1.62
C ASN A 243 -7.83 1.56 0.97
N LYS A 244 -7.84 0.27 0.69
CA LYS A 244 -6.65 -0.40 0.16
C LYS A 244 -7.01 -1.46 -0.85
N VAL A 245 -6.28 -1.47 -1.95
CA VAL A 245 -6.25 -2.58 -2.90
C VAL A 245 -4.82 -3.05 -3.07
N GLN A 246 -4.63 -4.35 -3.26
CA GLN A 246 -3.32 -4.91 -3.55
C GLN A 246 -3.43 -6.21 -4.36
N SER A 247 -2.63 -6.30 -5.39
CA SER A 247 -2.41 -7.50 -6.18
C SER A 247 -1.42 -8.42 -5.48
N ARG A 248 -1.68 -9.72 -5.45
CA ARG A 248 -0.65 -10.68 -5.02
C ARG A 248 0.37 -10.87 -6.14
N MET A 249 1.64 -11.01 -5.79
CA MET A 249 2.75 -11.04 -6.75
C MET A 249 2.63 -12.12 -7.83
N ASP A 250 1.94 -13.24 -7.54
CA ASP A 250 1.70 -14.32 -8.51
C ASP A 250 0.59 -14.01 -9.53
N GLY A 251 -0.06 -12.84 -9.41
CA GLY A 251 -1.14 -12.41 -10.30
C GLY A 251 -2.39 -13.27 -10.29
N LYS A 252 -2.58 -14.17 -9.33
CA LYS A 252 -3.77 -15.04 -9.25
C LYS A 252 -4.94 -14.34 -8.59
N VAL A 253 -4.66 -13.55 -7.57
CA VAL A 253 -5.68 -12.86 -6.76
C VAL A 253 -5.28 -11.42 -6.47
N PHE A 254 -6.27 -10.61 -6.18
CA PHE A 254 -6.10 -9.31 -5.55
C PHE A 254 -7.07 -9.14 -4.39
N VAL A 255 -6.77 -8.22 -3.51
CA VAL A 255 -7.54 -7.98 -2.28
C VAL A 255 -8.00 -6.53 -2.21
N SER A 256 -9.16 -6.31 -1.60
CA SER A 256 -9.61 -4.98 -1.15
C SER A 256 -9.92 -4.98 0.33
N GLY A 257 -9.49 -3.93 1.03
CA GLY A 257 -9.87 -3.62 2.42
C GLY A 257 -10.87 -2.48 2.46
N GLY A 258 -12.06 -2.75 2.99
CA GLY A 258 -13.20 -1.84 2.97
C GLY A 258 -13.39 -1.02 4.25
N TRP A 259 -14.15 0.09 4.13
CA TRP A 259 -14.58 0.90 5.28
C TRP A 259 -15.55 0.14 6.19
N ASP A 260 -16.21 -0.88 5.63
CA ASP A 260 -17.13 -1.77 6.34
C ASP A 260 -16.42 -2.86 7.19
N GLY A 261 -15.09 -2.83 7.26
CA GLY A 261 -14.29 -3.83 7.97
C GLY A 261 -14.12 -5.15 7.22
N HIS A 262 -14.65 -5.26 6.02
CA HIS A 262 -14.55 -6.49 5.25
C HIS A 262 -13.30 -6.47 4.36
N ILE A 263 -12.65 -7.63 4.30
CA ILE A 263 -11.58 -7.90 3.35
C ILE A 263 -12.18 -8.80 2.26
N ARG A 264 -12.06 -8.38 0.99
CA ARG A 264 -12.59 -9.14 -0.14
C ARG A 264 -11.44 -9.58 -1.04
N ILE A 265 -11.38 -10.87 -1.34
CA ILE A 265 -10.39 -11.43 -2.25
C ILE A 265 -11.06 -11.81 -3.55
N PHE A 266 -10.48 -11.38 -4.66
CA PHE A 266 -10.98 -11.57 -6.01
C PHE A 266 -9.99 -12.38 -6.85
N SER A 267 -10.52 -13.16 -7.79
CA SER A 267 -9.71 -13.81 -8.82
C SER A 267 -9.33 -12.79 -9.90
N TRP A 268 -8.06 -12.68 -10.23
CA TRP A 268 -7.63 -11.88 -11.39
C TRP A 268 -8.13 -12.44 -12.74
N PHE A 269 -8.32 -13.75 -12.82
CA PHE A 269 -8.82 -14.39 -14.05
C PHE A 269 -10.29 -14.07 -14.31
N SER A 270 -11.15 -14.31 -13.32
CA SER A 270 -12.61 -14.17 -13.49
C SER A 270 -13.18 -12.84 -12.98
N LEU A 271 -12.40 -12.06 -12.24
CA LEU A 271 -12.80 -10.84 -11.53
C LEU A 271 -13.95 -11.05 -10.54
N ARG A 272 -14.24 -12.31 -10.18
CA ARG A 272 -15.28 -12.68 -9.21
C ARG A 272 -14.70 -12.70 -7.80
N PRO A 273 -15.50 -12.33 -6.78
CA PRO A 273 -15.12 -12.53 -5.40
C PRO A 273 -14.97 -14.02 -5.10
N LEU A 274 -13.87 -14.38 -4.44
CA LEU A 274 -13.58 -15.73 -3.97
C LEU A 274 -14.00 -15.91 -2.53
N VAL A 275 -13.79 -14.87 -1.70
CA VAL A 275 -14.16 -14.87 -0.29
C VAL A 275 -14.33 -13.45 0.22
N VAL A 276 -15.19 -13.30 1.23
CA VAL A 276 -15.33 -12.10 2.06
C VAL A 276 -15.01 -12.50 3.51
N LEU A 277 -14.00 -11.85 4.09
CA LEU A 277 -13.54 -12.08 5.45
C LEU A 277 -14.09 -10.97 6.34
N THR A 278 -14.61 -11.32 7.50
CA THR A 278 -15.41 -10.44 8.37
C THR A 278 -14.86 -10.34 9.81
N GLU A 279 -13.59 -10.64 10.00
CA GLU A 279 -12.95 -10.66 11.32
C GLU A 279 -12.77 -9.28 11.96
N HIS A 280 -12.63 -8.23 11.15
CA HIS A 280 -12.50 -6.87 11.62
C HIS A 280 -13.86 -6.22 11.88
N ARG A 281 -13.93 -5.45 12.96
CA ARG A 281 -15.18 -4.76 13.39
C ARG A 281 -15.27 -3.31 12.93
N GLN A 282 -14.16 -2.77 12.43
CA GLN A 282 -14.05 -1.39 11.95
C GLN A 282 -13.25 -1.37 10.64
N ALA A 283 -13.20 -0.21 10.00
CA ALA A 283 -12.57 -0.02 8.70
C ALA A 283 -11.16 -0.61 8.63
N ILE A 284 -10.90 -1.37 7.57
CA ILE A 284 -9.57 -1.83 7.21
C ILE A 284 -8.75 -0.62 6.77
N GLN A 285 -7.60 -0.44 7.37
CA GLN A 285 -6.68 0.64 7.04
C GLN A 285 -5.59 0.21 6.08
N ASP A 286 -5.10 -1.02 6.24
CA ASP A 286 -4.08 -1.54 5.35
C ASP A 286 -4.19 -3.06 5.16
N VAL A 287 -3.77 -3.50 3.98
CA VAL A 287 -3.61 -4.91 3.64
C VAL A 287 -2.30 -5.06 2.89
N CYS A 288 -1.52 -6.08 3.23
CA CYS A 288 -0.29 -6.39 2.51
C CYS A 288 -0.05 -7.90 2.39
N TYR A 289 0.62 -8.30 1.30
CA TYR A 289 1.12 -9.65 1.11
C TYR A 289 2.61 -9.72 1.44
N SER A 290 3.05 -10.85 1.99
CA SER A 290 4.47 -11.14 2.10
C SER A 290 5.09 -11.34 0.72
N SER A 291 6.27 -10.76 0.50
CA SER A 291 7.03 -10.90 -0.76
C SER A 291 7.67 -12.27 -0.92
N GLN A 292 7.83 -13.00 0.18
CA GLN A 292 8.39 -14.33 0.25
C GLN A 292 7.49 -15.22 1.12
N LYS A 293 7.69 -16.55 1.05
CA LYS A 293 7.05 -17.47 1.97
C LYS A 293 7.54 -17.19 3.39
N VAL A 294 6.61 -17.08 4.33
CA VAL A 294 6.91 -17.01 5.75
C VAL A 294 7.18 -18.42 6.26
N SER A 295 8.36 -18.63 6.82
CA SER A 295 8.89 -19.96 7.16
C SER A 295 7.96 -20.75 8.09
N PHE A 296 7.36 -20.08 9.09
CA PHE A 296 6.48 -20.70 10.06
C PHE A 296 5.25 -21.37 9.42
N TRP A 297 4.66 -20.76 8.38
CA TRP A 297 3.50 -21.30 7.67
C TRP A 297 3.87 -21.97 6.34
N ASN A 298 5.13 -21.85 5.90
CA ASN A 298 5.60 -22.25 4.57
C ASN A 298 4.72 -21.71 3.42
N ALA A 299 4.21 -20.50 3.57
CA ALA A 299 3.22 -19.90 2.68
C ALA A 299 3.42 -18.38 2.55
N ASN A 300 2.93 -17.81 1.44
CA ASN A 300 2.80 -16.36 1.31
C ASN A 300 1.59 -15.93 2.12
N ILE A 301 1.83 -15.07 3.11
CA ILE A 301 0.82 -14.63 4.07
C ILE A 301 0.28 -13.26 3.67
N MET A 302 -1.02 -13.10 3.78
CA MET A 302 -1.68 -11.80 3.75
C MET A 302 -1.85 -11.30 5.18
N ALA A 303 -1.52 -10.04 5.42
CA ALA A 303 -1.81 -9.35 6.68
C ALA A 303 -2.82 -8.23 6.43
N ALA A 304 -3.77 -8.05 7.34
CA ALA A 304 -4.69 -6.92 7.33
C ALA A 304 -4.75 -6.28 8.71
N GLY A 305 -4.84 -4.94 8.73
CA GLY A 305 -4.94 -4.14 9.94
C GLY A 305 -6.05 -3.11 9.85
N GLY A 306 -6.73 -2.86 10.97
CA GLY A 306 -7.89 -2.00 11.02
C GLY A 306 -7.93 -1.01 12.18
N LEU A 307 -8.94 -0.15 12.15
CA LEU A 307 -9.20 0.82 13.23
C LEU A 307 -9.59 0.15 14.55
N ASP A 308 -9.99 -1.12 14.53
CA ASP A 308 -10.27 -1.94 15.71
C ASP A 308 -9.00 -2.38 16.47
N GLY A 309 -7.81 -2.01 15.97
CA GLY A 309 -6.52 -2.35 16.57
C GLY A 309 -6.11 -3.81 16.39
N ALA A 310 -6.86 -4.60 15.63
CA ALA A 310 -6.50 -5.97 15.32
C ALA A 310 -5.61 -6.05 14.06
N ILE A 311 -4.77 -7.07 14.03
CA ILE A 311 -4.04 -7.49 12.83
C ILE A 311 -4.37 -8.96 12.60
N THR A 312 -4.86 -9.29 11.42
CA THR A 312 -5.20 -10.67 11.03
C THR A 312 -4.24 -11.18 9.96
N LEU A 313 -3.79 -12.42 10.11
CA LEU A 313 -2.89 -13.10 9.19
C LEU A 313 -3.63 -14.24 8.50
N TRP A 314 -3.43 -14.38 7.17
CA TRP A 314 -4.21 -15.31 6.34
C TRP A 314 -3.32 -16.08 5.37
N ASP A 315 -3.49 -17.40 5.36
CA ASP A 315 -2.93 -18.31 4.34
C ASP A 315 -4.04 -18.71 3.38
N LEU A 316 -4.22 -17.98 2.29
CA LEU A 316 -5.33 -18.17 1.36
C LEU A 316 -4.84 -18.31 -0.07
N TYR A 317 -5.43 -19.30 -0.76
CA TYR A 317 -5.19 -19.54 -2.19
C TYR A 317 -3.71 -19.75 -2.55
N ASN A 318 -2.90 -20.20 -1.60
CA ASN A 318 -1.57 -20.69 -1.87
C ASN A 318 -1.67 -22.11 -2.47
N ASN A 319 -0.84 -22.44 -3.46
CA ASN A 319 -0.75 -23.81 -3.94
C ASN A 319 -0.20 -24.68 -2.79
N LYS A 320 -1.02 -25.53 -2.23
CA LYS A 320 -0.53 -26.62 -1.40
C LYS A 320 0.08 -27.66 -2.35
N HIS A 321 1.39 -27.69 -2.43
CA HIS A 321 2.11 -28.81 -3.06
C HIS A 321 2.23 -29.96 -2.07
#